data_b77deb9e0250244117e56ec6abf3e1b0
#
_entry.id   b77deb9e0250244117e56ec6abf3e1b0
#
_cell.length_a   1.000
_cell.length_b   1.000
_cell.length_c   1.000
_cell.angle_alpha   90.00
_cell.angle_beta   90.00
_cell.angle_gamma   90.00
#
_symmetry.space_group_name_H-M   'P 1'
#
loop_
_entity.id
_entity.type
_entity.pdbx_description
1 polymer ?
#
loop_
_entity_poly.entity_id
_entity_poly.type
_entity_poly.pdbx_seq_one_letter_code
_entity_poly.pdbx_strand_id
1 'polypeptide(L)'
;MARGSSFASASYRDTGVVLRTYPLGEADRIVVLLTREHGQVRAVAKGVRRTSSKLGSRLEPFTLSDLQLVHGRSLDIVSQAVARKTWSTAIASDYSRFTAAAAMVEAAEQLSTDDGQQTRPQYDLLIGALSAMARGLHAPDQLLDSYLLRAMSAAGWAPSFTVCAQCGDPGPHRSFVAQLGGMVCDRCRPPGSLSPDVRVVAHLQALLDGDWPRVDAVEPRTARAAAGIIGAYVQFHLEHAVKSLQLVERD
;
A
#
# COMPACT_ATOMS: atom_id res chain seq x y z
N MET A 1 -52.21 -13.56 -0.26
CA MET A 1 -51.55 -12.35 -0.79
C MET A 1 -50.16 -12.27 -0.21
N ALA A 2 -49.18 -12.82 -0.92
CA ALA A 2 -47.77 -12.78 -0.50
C ALA A 2 -47.16 -11.48 -0.99
N ARG A 3 -46.79 -10.60 -0.05
CA ARG A 3 -46.03 -9.40 -0.35
C ARG A 3 -44.58 -9.84 -0.61
N GLY A 4 -44.22 -9.91 -1.87
CA GLY A 4 -42.83 -10.03 -2.29
C GLY A 4 -42.08 -8.75 -1.89
N SER A 5 -41.31 -8.81 -0.82
CA SER A 5 -40.34 -7.79 -0.49
C SER A 5 -39.21 -7.88 -1.54
N SER A 6 -39.29 -7.07 -2.59
CA SER A 6 -38.17 -6.81 -3.47
C SER A 6 -37.15 -5.96 -2.68
N PHE A 7 -36.20 -6.59 -2.05
CA PHE A 7 -34.95 -5.92 -1.67
C PHE A 7 -34.28 -5.50 -2.98
N ALA A 8 -34.59 -4.30 -3.46
CA ALA A 8 -33.77 -3.65 -4.45
C ALA A 8 -32.38 -3.50 -3.81
N SER A 9 -31.45 -4.38 -4.18
CA SER A 9 -30.06 -4.28 -3.70
C SER A 9 -29.53 -2.93 -4.16
N ALA A 10 -29.22 -2.04 -3.20
CA ALA A 10 -28.75 -0.71 -3.50
C ALA A 10 -27.44 -0.82 -4.29
N SER A 11 -27.41 -0.26 -5.49
CA SER A 11 -26.19 -0.15 -6.28
C SER A 11 -25.52 1.19 -6.02
N TYR A 12 -24.19 1.21 -6.02
CA TYR A 12 -23.40 2.42 -5.86
C TYR A 12 -22.25 2.44 -6.88
N ARG A 13 -21.65 3.63 -7.05
CA ARG A 13 -20.51 3.83 -7.95
C ARG A 13 -19.32 4.30 -7.15
N ASP A 14 -18.15 3.82 -7.54
CA ASP A 14 -16.87 4.27 -6.98
C ASP A 14 -15.76 4.10 -7.99
N THR A 15 -14.60 4.70 -7.71
CA THR A 15 -13.37 4.45 -8.43
C THR A 15 -12.45 3.67 -7.50
N GLY A 16 -11.95 2.52 -7.95
CA GLY A 16 -11.11 1.64 -7.12
C GLY A 16 -9.92 1.07 -7.86
N VAL A 17 -8.85 0.83 -7.13
CA VAL A 17 -7.69 0.08 -7.60
C VAL A 17 -7.80 -1.36 -7.13
N VAL A 18 -7.52 -2.31 -8.03
CA VAL A 18 -7.51 -3.74 -7.71
C VAL A 18 -6.23 -4.08 -6.97
N LEU A 19 -6.37 -4.51 -5.72
CA LEU A 19 -5.25 -4.95 -4.88
C LEU A 19 -4.93 -6.42 -5.16
N ARG A 20 -5.94 -7.28 -5.10
CA ARG A 20 -5.78 -8.73 -5.20
C ARG A 20 -7.02 -9.41 -5.79
N THR A 21 -6.82 -10.60 -6.34
CA THR A 21 -7.93 -11.42 -6.82
C THR A 21 -7.78 -12.86 -6.34
N TYR A 22 -8.92 -13.51 -6.02
CA TYR A 22 -8.98 -14.91 -5.64
C TYR A 22 -9.95 -15.66 -6.54
N PRO A 23 -9.64 -16.90 -6.99
CA PRO A 23 -10.61 -17.73 -7.70
C PRO A 23 -11.84 -18.01 -6.83
N LEU A 24 -13.03 -17.97 -7.44
CA LEU A 24 -14.29 -18.37 -6.81
C LEU A 24 -15.04 -19.30 -7.78
N GLY A 25 -15.09 -20.57 -7.46
CA GLY A 25 -15.63 -21.58 -8.39
C GLY A 25 -14.89 -21.61 -9.72
N GLU A 26 -15.59 -22.00 -10.79
CA GLU A 26 -14.99 -22.19 -12.12
C GLU A 26 -14.80 -20.88 -12.90
N ALA A 27 -15.76 -19.96 -12.81
CA ALA A 27 -15.84 -18.80 -13.70
C ALA A 27 -15.68 -17.44 -13.00
N ASP A 28 -15.79 -17.38 -11.69
CA ASP A 28 -15.84 -16.15 -10.93
C ASP A 28 -14.51 -15.85 -10.23
N ARG A 29 -14.35 -14.62 -9.74
CA ARG A 29 -13.26 -14.22 -8.82
C ARG A 29 -13.83 -13.33 -7.72
N ILE A 30 -13.25 -13.42 -6.52
CA ILE A 30 -13.35 -12.37 -5.52
C ILE A 30 -12.25 -11.36 -5.86
N VAL A 31 -12.62 -10.09 -5.94
CA VAL A 31 -11.69 -8.97 -6.11
C VAL A 31 -11.63 -8.16 -4.81
N VAL A 32 -10.43 -7.84 -4.38
CA VAL A 32 -10.18 -6.92 -3.27
C VAL A 32 -9.80 -5.58 -3.87
N LEU A 33 -10.55 -4.56 -3.53
CA LEU A 33 -10.45 -3.22 -4.08
C LEU A 33 -10.14 -2.23 -2.96
N LEU A 34 -9.24 -1.29 -3.22
CA LEU A 34 -9.17 -0.06 -2.44
C LEU A 34 -9.91 1.01 -3.23
N THR A 35 -11.04 1.46 -2.69
CA THR A 35 -11.92 2.41 -3.36
C THR A 35 -11.77 3.81 -2.79
N ARG A 36 -12.19 4.78 -3.56
CA ARG A 36 -12.01 6.19 -3.25
C ARG A 36 -12.89 6.67 -2.10
N GLU A 37 -14.15 6.22 -2.07
CA GLU A 37 -15.17 6.74 -1.15
C GLU A 37 -15.60 5.70 -0.11
N HIS A 38 -15.44 4.38 -0.39
CA HIS A 38 -15.92 3.30 0.48
C HIS A 38 -14.79 2.48 1.12
N GLY A 39 -13.53 2.94 1.02
CA GLY A 39 -12.40 2.22 1.60
C GLY A 39 -12.14 0.88 0.93
N GLN A 40 -11.82 -0.14 1.73
CA GLN A 40 -11.58 -1.47 1.23
C GLN A 40 -12.90 -2.20 0.95
N VAL A 41 -13.09 -2.63 -0.29
CA VAL A 41 -14.29 -3.36 -0.73
C VAL A 41 -13.89 -4.74 -1.25
N ARG A 42 -14.60 -5.77 -0.81
CA ARG A 42 -14.48 -7.13 -1.36
C ARG A 42 -15.72 -7.46 -2.16
N ALA A 43 -15.54 -7.77 -3.45
CA ALA A 43 -16.65 -7.99 -4.36
C ALA A 43 -16.45 -9.23 -5.24
N VAL A 44 -17.55 -9.86 -5.64
CA VAL A 44 -17.56 -10.96 -6.61
C VAL A 44 -17.68 -10.42 -8.02
N ALA A 45 -16.73 -10.76 -8.88
CA ALA A 45 -16.78 -10.53 -10.31
C ALA A 45 -17.26 -11.81 -11.02
N LYS A 46 -18.55 -11.86 -11.32
CA LYS A 46 -19.18 -13.04 -11.92
C LYS A 46 -18.75 -13.23 -13.38
N GLY A 47 -18.42 -14.47 -13.74
CA GLY A 47 -18.05 -14.86 -15.11
C GLY A 47 -16.74 -14.23 -15.60
N VAL A 48 -15.94 -13.62 -14.71
CA VAL A 48 -14.73 -12.87 -15.08
C VAL A 48 -13.66 -13.72 -15.74
N ARG A 49 -13.61 -15.03 -15.45
CA ARG A 49 -12.65 -15.98 -16.02
C ARG A 49 -13.08 -16.55 -17.38
N ARG A 50 -14.28 -16.27 -17.84
CA ARG A 50 -14.73 -16.70 -19.18
C ARG A 50 -14.01 -15.89 -20.25
N THR A 51 -13.63 -16.53 -21.36
CA THR A 51 -12.93 -15.87 -22.49
C THR A 51 -13.71 -14.70 -23.08
N SER A 52 -15.04 -14.77 -23.04
CA SER A 52 -15.95 -13.68 -23.48
C SER A 52 -16.17 -12.58 -22.44
N SER A 53 -15.49 -12.64 -21.29
CA SER A 53 -15.74 -11.68 -20.21
C SER A 53 -15.25 -10.27 -20.56
N LYS A 54 -16.13 -9.29 -20.42
CA LYS A 54 -15.78 -7.87 -20.56
C LYS A 54 -15.11 -7.31 -19.29
N LEU A 55 -15.08 -8.06 -18.18
CA LEU A 55 -14.52 -7.64 -16.89
C LEU A 55 -13.07 -8.07 -16.70
N GLY A 56 -12.56 -9.08 -17.42
CA GLY A 56 -11.30 -9.75 -17.16
C GLY A 56 -10.13 -8.77 -16.95
N SER A 57 -9.68 -8.09 -18.00
CA SER A 57 -8.54 -7.18 -17.95
C SER A 57 -8.76 -5.91 -17.10
N ARG A 58 -10.03 -5.57 -16.82
CA ARG A 58 -10.41 -4.38 -16.04
C ARG A 58 -10.31 -4.60 -14.54
N LEU A 59 -10.20 -5.85 -14.12
CA LEU A 59 -10.14 -6.28 -12.72
C LEU A 59 -8.86 -7.08 -12.41
N GLU A 60 -7.81 -6.92 -13.22
CA GLU A 60 -6.49 -7.45 -12.89
C GLU A 60 -5.79 -6.54 -11.86
N PRO A 61 -4.92 -7.08 -10.98
CA PRO A 61 -4.14 -6.28 -10.03
C PRO A 61 -3.44 -5.09 -10.70
N PHE A 62 -3.27 -4.00 -9.97
CA PHE A 62 -2.71 -2.73 -10.43
C PHE A 62 -3.54 -2.02 -11.51
N THR A 63 -4.83 -2.33 -11.63
CA THR A 63 -5.75 -1.62 -12.52
C THR A 63 -6.65 -0.69 -11.71
N LEU A 64 -6.73 0.58 -12.12
CA LEU A 64 -7.67 1.56 -11.61
C LEU A 64 -8.90 1.57 -12.50
N SER A 65 -10.08 1.31 -11.93
CA SER A 65 -11.35 1.22 -12.67
C SER A 65 -12.45 2.06 -12.02
N ASP A 66 -13.31 2.63 -12.86
CA ASP A 66 -14.65 3.07 -12.45
C ASP A 66 -15.53 1.83 -12.32
N LEU A 67 -16.16 1.70 -11.18
CA LEU A 67 -16.91 0.51 -10.76
C LEU A 67 -18.35 0.87 -10.51
N GLN A 68 -19.26 -0.01 -10.93
CA GLN A 68 -20.60 -0.10 -10.41
C GLN A 68 -20.71 -1.37 -9.57
N LEU A 69 -21.03 -1.18 -8.32
CA LEU A 69 -21.11 -2.23 -7.29
C LEU A 69 -22.54 -2.36 -6.82
N VAL A 70 -22.91 -3.56 -6.40
CA VAL A 70 -24.21 -3.89 -5.83
C VAL A 70 -23.97 -4.54 -4.48
N HIS A 71 -24.59 -4.00 -3.43
CA HIS A 71 -24.45 -4.57 -2.09
C HIS A 71 -24.93 -6.01 -2.02
N GLY A 72 -24.08 -6.89 -1.52
CA GLY A 72 -24.38 -8.28 -1.23
C GLY A 72 -24.54 -8.52 0.26
N ARG A 73 -24.80 -9.77 0.65
CA ARG A 73 -24.90 -10.14 2.09
C ARG A 73 -23.56 -10.15 2.81
N SER A 74 -22.51 -10.62 2.16
CA SER A 74 -21.15 -10.74 2.71
C SER A 74 -20.10 -10.18 1.79
N LEU A 75 -20.31 -10.22 0.49
CA LEU A 75 -19.44 -9.66 -0.54
C LEU A 75 -20.33 -8.89 -1.51
N ASP A 76 -19.85 -7.74 -1.94
CA ASP A 76 -20.50 -6.97 -2.99
C ASP A 76 -20.39 -7.68 -4.35
N ILE A 77 -21.07 -7.18 -5.36
CA ILE A 77 -21.01 -7.72 -6.72
C ILE A 77 -20.57 -6.61 -7.67
N VAL A 78 -19.53 -6.87 -8.45
CA VAL A 78 -19.15 -5.98 -9.54
C VAL A 78 -20.13 -6.18 -10.70
N SER A 79 -21.00 -5.20 -10.94
CA SER A 79 -21.95 -5.21 -12.06
C SER A 79 -21.33 -4.63 -13.33
N GLN A 80 -20.48 -3.58 -13.20
CA GLN A 80 -19.75 -2.97 -14.30
C GLN A 80 -18.37 -2.51 -13.84
N ALA A 81 -17.40 -2.54 -14.75
CA ALA A 81 -16.08 -1.96 -14.57
C ALA A 81 -15.59 -1.34 -15.88
N VAL A 82 -15.02 -0.14 -15.79
CA VAL A 82 -14.36 0.57 -16.90
C VAL A 82 -12.96 0.96 -16.46
N ALA A 83 -11.93 0.41 -17.10
CA ALA A 83 -10.56 0.72 -16.76
C ALA A 83 -10.23 2.19 -17.08
N ARG A 84 -9.73 2.93 -16.10
CA ARG A 84 -9.20 4.28 -16.23
C ARG A 84 -7.71 4.29 -16.51
N LYS A 85 -6.98 3.46 -15.76
CA LYS A 85 -5.53 3.27 -15.87
C LYS A 85 -5.21 1.79 -15.69
N THR A 86 -4.40 1.26 -16.57
CA THR A 86 -3.91 -0.12 -16.53
C THR A 86 -2.40 -0.07 -16.38
N TRP A 87 -1.93 -0.15 -15.14
CA TRP A 87 -0.50 -0.15 -14.83
C TRP A 87 0.11 -1.55 -14.87
N SER A 88 -0.74 -2.58 -14.87
CA SER A 88 -0.36 -3.99 -14.81
C SER A 88 0.67 -4.38 -15.86
N THR A 89 0.50 -3.97 -17.12
CA THR A 89 1.43 -4.32 -18.20
C THR A 89 2.82 -3.71 -17.98
N ALA A 90 2.88 -2.42 -17.63
CA ALA A 90 4.16 -1.73 -17.40
C ALA A 90 4.87 -2.22 -16.13
N ILE A 91 4.10 -2.58 -15.09
CA ILE A 91 4.65 -3.11 -13.85
C ILE A 91 5.10 -4.56 -14.05
N ALA A 92 4.31 -5.41 -14.71
CA ALA A 92 4.62 -6.82 -14.90
C ALA A 92 5.76 -7.09 -15.91
N SER A 93 6.14 -6.10 -16.73
CA SER A 93 7.27 -6.24 -17.65
C SER A 93 8.65 -6.20 -16.98
N ASP A 94 8.71 -5.86 -15.69
CA ASP A 94 9.93 -5.72 -14.90
C ASP A 94 9.74 -6.38 -13.53
N TYR A 95 10.63 -7.29 -13.17
CA TYR A 95 10.50 -8.08 -11.95
C TYR A 95 10.60 -7.22 -10.69
N SER A 96 11.53 -6.27 -10.65
CA SER A 96 11.72 -5.37 -9.50
C SER A 96 10.50 -4.46 -9.30
N ARG A 97 9.93 -3.94 -10.39
CA ARG A 97 8.66 -3.18 -10.34
C ARG A 97 7.50 -4.03 -9.86
N PHE A 98 7.42 -5.27 -10.35
CA PHE A 98 6.34 -6.17 -9.97
C PHE A 98 6.39 -6.53 -8.48
N THR A 99 7.54 -6.92 -7.96
CA THR A 99 7.70 -7.30 -6.55
C THR A 99 7.48 -6.10 -5.62
N ALA A 100 8.00 -4.92 -5.96
CA ALA A 100 7.77 -3.69 -5.20
C ALA A 100 6.28 -3.28 -5.21
N ALA A 101 5.61 -3.30 -6.37
CA ALA A 101 4.18 -2.99 -6.46
C ALA A 101 3.32 -4.02 -5.73
N ALA A 102 3.69 -5.31 -5.75
CA ALA A 102 3.03 -6.37 -4.98
C ALA A 102 3.12 -6.10 -3.47
N ALA A 103 4.28 -5.68 -2.98
CA ALA A 103 4.44 -5.29 -1.57
C ALA A 103 3.61 -4.03 -1.22
N MET A 104 3.52 -3.05 -2.13
CA MET A 104 2.68 -1.86 -1.92
C MET A 104 1.20 -2.23 -1.77
N VAL A 105 0.64 -3.05 -2.67
CA VAL A 105 -0.78 -3.42 -2.59
C VAL A 105 -1.08 -4.34 -1.42
N GLU A 106 -0.14 -5.20 -1.02
CA GLU A 106 -0.27 -6.03 0.18
C GLU A 106 -0.28 -5.18 1.46
N ALA A 107 0.60 -4.19 1.56
CA ALA A 107 0.61 -3.23 2.67
C ALA A 107 -0.68 -2.37 2.67
N ALA A 108 -1.14 -1.91 1.50
CA ALA A 108 -2.39 -1.18 1.37
C ALA A 108 -3.59 -1.99 1.87
N GLU A 109 -3.65 -3.30 1.54
CA GLU A 109 -4.71 -4.19 2.01
C GLU A 109 -4.75 -4.29 3.53
N GLN A 110 -3.57 -4.32 4.18
CA GLN A 110 -3.47 -4.40 5.65
C GLN A 110 -3.73 -3.08 6.37
N LEU A 111 -3.40 -1.94 5.72
CA LEU A 111 -3.52 -0.61 6.30
C LEU A 111 -4.88 0.06 6.02
N SER A 112 -5.75 -0.58 5.24
CA SER A 112 -7.03 -0.03 4.84
C SER A 112 -8.17 -0.74 5.54
N THR A 113 -9.21 0.02 5.87
CA THR A 113 -10.49 -0.47 6.42
C THR A 113 -11.62 -0.26 5.42
N ASP A 114 -12.81 -0.67 5.75
CA ASP A 114 -14.05 -0.39 5.02
C ASP A 114 -14.62 1.03 5.28
N ASP A 115 -13.93 1.85 6.10
CA ASP A 115 -14.24 3.27 6.26
C ASP A 115 -13.51 4.10 5.19
N GLY A 116 -14.26 4.60 4.22
CA GLY A 116 -13.73 5.38 3.10
C GLY A 116 -13.06 6.68 3.50
N GLN A 117 -13.54 7.37 4.55
CA GLN A 117 -12.94 8.63 4.99
C GLN A 117 -11.58 8.41 5.61
N GLN A 118 -11.43 7.37 6.41
CA GLN A 118 -10.15 7.01 7.03
C GLN A 118 -9.15 6.46 6.01
N THR A 119 -9.61 5.77 4.98
CA THR A 119 -8.75 5.14 3.97
C THR A 119 -8.43 6.02 2.77
N ARG A 120 -9.04 7.20 2.64
CA ARG A 120 -8.81 8.10 1.50
C ARG A 120 -7.33 8.48 1.33
N PRO A 121 -6.55 8.81 2.36
CA PRO A 121 -5.13 9.08 2.21
C PRO A 121 -4.34 7.86 1.69
N GLN A 122 -4.71 6.65 2.11
CA GLN A 122 -4.12 5.40 1.60
C GLN A 122 -4.40 5.20 0.11
N TYR A 123 -5.64 5.46 -0.33
CA TYR A 123 -6.04 5.39 -1.73
C TYR A 123 -5.22 6.35 -2.61
N ASP A 124 -5.16 7.63 -2.24
CA ASP A 124 -4.46 8.66 -3.02
C ASP A 124 -2.95 8.37 -3.08
N LEU A 125 -2.35 7.90 -1.97
CA LEU A 125 -0.95 7.53 -1.89
C LEU A 125 -0.63 6.32 -2.78
N LEU A 126 -1.44 5.26 -2.72
CA LEU A 126 -1.23 4.05 -3.53
C LEU A 126 -1.33 4.34 -5.02
N ILE A 127 -2.32 5.14 -5.45
CA ILE A 127 -2.47 5.53 -6.86
C ILE A 127 -1.26 6.32 -7.35
N GLY A 128 -0.76 7.26 -6.55
CA GLY A 128 0.45 8.02 -6.85
C GLY A 128 1.66 7.10 -7.01
N ALA A 129 1.86 6.16 -6.08
CA ALA A 129 2.97 5.22 -6.07
C ALA A 129 2.93 4.26 -7.27
N LEU A 130 1.78 3.65 -7.57
CA LEU A 130 1.62 2.77 -8.73
C LEU A 130 1.80 3.51 -10.06
N SER A 131 1.34 4.75 -10.14
CA SER A 131 1.56 5.59 -11.32
C SER A 131 3.04 5.91 -11.52
N ALA A 132 3.77 6.27 -10.45
CA ALA A 132 5.21 6.52 -10.50
C ALA A 132 5.98 5.25 -10.88
N MET A 133 5.62 4.10 -10.31
CA MET A 133 6.18 2.78 -10.61
C MET A 133 6.02 2.41 -12.08
N ALA A 134 4.81 2.53 -12.62
CA ALA A 134 4.54 2.22 -14.03
C ALA A 134 5.28 3.13 -15.02
N ARG A 135 5.54 4.38 -14.62
CA ARG A 135 6.29 5.37 -15.42
C ARG A 135 7.80 5.25 -15.25
N GLY A 136 8.28 4.47 -14.28
CA GLY A 136 9.71 4.34 -13.98
C GLY A 136 10.36 5.65 -13.54
N LEU A 137 9.66 6.43 -12.70
CA LEU A 137 10.15 7.76 -12.29
C LEU A 137 11.34 7.67 -11.34
N HIS A 138 11.39 6.62 -10.53
CA HIS A 138 12.41 6.37 -9.49
C HIS A 138 12.70 4.88 -9.40
N ALA A 139 13.74 4.49 -8.68
CA ALA A 139 14.05 3.09 -8.43
C ALA A 139 12.90 2.38 -7.68
N PRO A 140 12.51 1.16 -8.09
CA PRO A 140 11.34 0.47 -7.54
C PRO A 140 11.39 0.27 -6.02
N ASP A 141 12.55 -0.08 -5.47
CA ASP A 141 12.78 -0.25 -4.03
C ASP A 141 12.64 1.06 -3.26
N GLN A 142 13.15 2.19 -3.82
CA GLN A 142 13.01 3.51 -3.20
C GLN A 142 11.56 4.01 -3.22
N LEU A 143 10.82 3.75 -4.30
CA LEU A 143 9.38 4.02 -4.39
C LEU A 143 8.61 3.23 -3.33
N LEU A 144 8.94 1.95 -3.15
CA LEU A 144 8.34 1.10 -2.12
C LEU A 144 8.64 1.62 -0.72
N ASP A 145 9.90 1.94 -0.42
CA ASP A 145 10.34 2.40 0.90
C ASP A 145 9.67 3.73 1.28
N SER A 146 9.60 4.69 0.35
CA SER A 146 8.86 5.94 0.54
C SER A 146 7.36 5.67 0.73
N TYR A 147 6.77 4.78 -0.08
CA TYR A 147 5.37 4.41 0.06
C TYR A 147 5.07 3.83 1.45
N LEU A 148 5.88 2.88 1.94
CA LEU A 148 5.67 2.23 3.23
C LEU A 148 5.70 3.24 4.39
N LEU A 149 6.72 4.10 4.46
CA LEU A 149 6.80 5.12 5.51
C LEU A 149 5.60 6.07 5.50
N ARG A 150 5.18 6.51 4.33
CA ARG A 150 4.05 7.43 4.17
C ARG A 150 2.70 6.74 4.41
N ALA A 151 2.56 5.48 4.02
CA ALA A 151 1.37 4.69 4.30
C ALA A 151 1.21 4.41 5.81
N MET A 152 2.32 4.09 6.50
CA MET A 152 2.33 3.98 7.96
C MET A 152 1.94 5.30 8.63
N SER A 153 2.45 6.44 8.14
CA SER A 153 2.09 7.76 8.66
C SER A 153 0.60 8.06 8.46
N ALA A 154 0.05 7.75 7.29
CA ALA A 154 -1.37 7.93 7.00
C ALA A 154 -2.28 7.02 7.83
N ALA A 155 -1.77 5.87 8.29
CA ALA A 155 -2.46 4.96 9.23
C ALA A 155 -2.33 5.36 10.71
N GLY A 156 -1.67 6.49 11.01
CA GLY A 156 -1.48 6.97 12.39
C GLY A 156 -0.18 6.51 13.05
N TRP A 157 0.66 5.75 12.36
CA TRP A 157 1.98 5.31 12.83
C TRP A 157 3.08 6.11 12.11
N ALA A 158 3.11 7.43 12.31
CA ALA A 158 4.12 8.27 11.70
C ALA A 158 5.48 8.09 12.41
N PRO A 159 6.54 7.62 11.71
CA PRO A 159 7.85 7.51 12.34
C PRO A 159 8.46 8.89 12.60
N SER A 160 9.18 9.03 13.71
CA SER A 160 9.90 10.25 14.06
C SER A 160 11.40 10.11 13.81
N PHE A 161 11.96 10.96 12.95
CA PHE A 161 13.39 10.96 12.63
C PHE A 161 14.12 12.22 13.11
N THR A 162 13.38 13.28 13.44
CA THR A 162 13.94 14.61 13.80
C THR A 162 13.82 14.96 15.27
N VAL A 163 12.86 14.36 15.98
CA VAL A 163 12.67 14.55 17.44
C VAL A 163 12.63 13.20 18.14
N CYS A 164 12.82 13.19 19.45
CA CYS A 164 12.69 11.95 20.23
C CYS A 164 11.26 11.44 20.19
N ALA A 165 11.05 10.21 19.70
CA ALA A 165 9.73 9.60 19.58
C ALA A 165 9.01 9.40 20.92
N GLN A 166 9.73 9.39 22.05
CA GLN A 166 9.16 9.20 23.37
C GLN A 166 8.87 10.52 24.12
N CYS A 167 9.79 11.47 24.09
CA CYS A 167 9.66 12.69 24.91
C CYS A 167 9.63 14.00 24.10
N GLY A 168 9.73 13.93 22.75
CA GLY A 168 9.68 15.10 21.89
C GLY A 168 10.94 15.97 21.89
N ASP A 169 12.02 15.58 22.58
CA ASP A 169 13.27 16.34 22.63
C ASP A 169 13.82 16.56 21.21
N PRO A 170 14.22 17.79 20.83
CA PRO A 170 14.78 18.05 19.50
C PRO A 170 16.07 17.27 19.25
N GLY A 171 16.21 16.71 18.01
CA GLY A 171 17.40 15.99 17.59
C GLY A 171 18.56 16.90 17.14
N PRO A 172 19.62 16.32 16.58
CA PRO A 172 19.70 14.94 16.07
C PRO A 172 19.94 13.90 17.16
N HIS A 173 19.25 12.74 17.04
CA HIS A 173 19.46 11.59 17.92
C HIS A 173 20.19 10.46 17.19
N ARG A 174 20.77 9.51 17.99
CA ARG A 174 21.63 8.44 17.44
C ARG A 174 21.01 7.06 17.54
N SER A 175 19.92 6.91 18.27
CA SER A 175 19.33 5.61 18.55
C SER A 175 17.92 5.53 17.93
N PHE A 176 17.63 4.42 17.25
CA PHE A 176 16.34 4.12 16.66
C PHE A 176 15.69 2.93 17.39
N VAL A 177 14.39 3.06 17.67
CA VAL A 177 13.58 2.02 18.32
C VAL A 177 12.23 1.90 17.61
N ALA A 178 12.04 0.79 16.90
CA ALA A 178 10.80 0.55 16.13
C ALA A 178 9.55 0.58 17.03
N GLN A 179 9.64 -0.01 18.22
CA GLN A 179 8.57 -0.06 19.21
C GLN A 179 8.13 1.32 19.73
N LEU A 180 9.03 2.29 19.73
CA LEU A 180 8.76 3.67 20.14
C LEU A 180 8.43 4.59 18.96
N GLY A 181 8.47 4.06 17.74
CA GLY A 181 8.09 4.80 16.55
C GLY A 181 9.18 5.71 15.99
N GLY A 182 10.48 5.48 16.27
CA GLY A 182 11.50 6.32 15.66
C GLY A 182 12.80 6.51 16.43
N MET A 183 13.43 7.66 16.20
CA MET A 183 14.64 8.07 16.89
C MET A 183 14.36 8.44 18.35
N VAL A 184 15.28 8.13 19.25
CA VAL A 184 15.16 8.42 20.69
C VAL A 184 16.43 9.08 21.22
N CYS A 185 16.26 9.98 22.18
CA CYS A 185 17.38 10.61 22.90
C CYS A 185 18.08 9.64 23.86
N ASP A 186 19.26 10.03 24.37
CA ASP A 186 20.06 9.17 25.25
C ASP A 186 19.34 8.84 26.58
N ARG A 187 18.42 9.69 27.05
CA ARG A 187 17.62 9.45 28.26
C ARG A 187 16.52 8.41 28.03
N CYS A 188 15.95 8.36 26.81
CA CYS A 188 14.83 7.48 26.48
C CYS A 188 15.28 6.18 25.81
N ARG A 189 16.55 6.04 25.53
CA ARG A 189 17.14 4.89 24.81
C ARG A 189 17.12 3.62 25.66
N PRO A 190 16.36 2.57 25.29
CA PRO A 190 16.48 1.27 25.93
C PRO A 190 17.76 0.53 25.48
N PRO A 191 18.22 -0.48 26.27
CA PRO A 191 19.27 -1.38 25.83
C PRO A 191 18.91 -2.09 24.52
N GLY A 192 19.90 -2.28 23.63
CA GLY A 192 19.69 -2.97 22.35
C GLY A 192 19.10 -2.10 21.24
N SER A 193 18.99 -0.78 21.44
CA SER A 193 18.57 0.16 20.38
C SER A 193 19.52 0.11 19.20
N LEU A 194 18.98 0.21 17.98
CA LEU A 194 19.80 0.37 16.77
C LEU A 194 20.46 1.76 16.77
N SER A 195 21.67 1.82 16.22
CA SER A 195 22.42 3.09 16.06
C SER A 195 22.73 3.31 14.57
N PRO A 196 21.76 3.77 13.77
CA PRO A 196 21.96 3.99 12.35
C PRO A 196 22.94 5.14 12.09
N ASP A 197 23.67 5.05 10.98
CA ASP A 197 24.48 6.16 10.47
C ASP A 197 23.61 7.39 10.21
N VAL A 198 24.13 8.59 10.41
CA VAL A 198 23.40 9.84 10.20
C VAL A 198 22.87 9.97 8.77
N ARG A 199 23.58 9.42 7.78
CA ARG A 199 23.15 9.39 6.38
C ARG A 199 21.92 8.51 6.18
N VAL A 200 21.82 7.41 6.92
CA VAL A 200 20.63 6.53 6.91
C VAL A 200 19.43 7.27 7.48
N VAL A 201 19.59 7.98 8.60
CA VAL A 201 18.52 8.77 9.20
C VAL A 201 18.04 9.90 8.25
N ALA A 202 18.99 10.59 7.62
CA ALA A 202 18.68 11.63 6.62
C ALA A 202 17.94 11.08 5.41
N HIS A 203 18.30 9.86 4.97
CA HIS A 203 17.61 9.19 3.87
C HIS A 203 16.20 8.73 4.26
N LEU A 204 16.01 8.17 5.45
CA LEU A 204 14.68 7.83 5.97
C LEU A 204 13.75 9.05 6.03
N GLN A 205 14.27 10.20 6.45
CA GLN A 205 13.52 11.46 6.44
C GLN A 205 13.18 11.89 5.00
N ALA A 206 14.14 11.82 4.07
CA ALA A 206 13.91 12.18 2.66
C ALA A 206 12.83 11.27 2.00
N LEU A 207 12.84 9.96 2.31
CA LEU A 207 11.81 9.02 1.86
C LEU A 207 10.43 9.37 2.40
N LEU A 208 10.35 9.72 3.68
CA LEU A 208 9.10 10.13 4.34
C LEU A 208 8.54 11.42 3.76
N ASP A 209 9.40 12.41 3.51
CA ASP A 209 9.02 13.70 2.94
C ASP A 209 8.74 13.64 1.44
N GLY A 210 9.20 12.59 0.74
CA GLY A 210 9.15 12.50 -0.72
C GLY A 210 10.13 13.45 -1.39
N ASP A 211 11.28 13.73 -0.77
CA ASP A 211 12.37 14.53 -1.32
C ASP A 211 13.18 13.71 -2.34
N TRP A 212 12.59 13.51 -3.51
CA TRP A 212 13.14 12.66 -4.55
C TRP A 212 14.54 13.06 -5.02
N PRO A 213 14.90 14.34 -5.14
CA PRO A 213 16.29 14.71 -5.45
C PRO A 213 17.31 14.13 -4.47
N ARG A 214 16.97 14.04 -3.18
CA ARG A 214 17.84 13.41 -2.17
C ARG A 214 17.72 11.90 -2.16
N VAL A 215 16.53 11.37 -2.38
CA VAL A 215 16.30 9.93 -2.44
C VAL A 215 17.07 9.31 -3.59
N ASP A 216 16.98 9.87 -4.80
CA ASP A 216 17.63 9.33 -6.00
C ASP A 216 19.17 9.45 -5.97
N ALA A 217 19.71 10.38 -5.16
CA ALA A 217 21.15 10.59 -5.02
C ALA A 217 21.81 9.70 -3.93
N VAL A 218 21.04 8.81 -3.28
CA VAL A 218 21.54 8.00 -2.16
C VAL A 218 22.52 6.92 -2.63
N GLU A 219 23.52 6.64 -1.80
CA GLU A 219 24.41 5.50 -2.01
C GLU A 219 23.69 4.17 -1.73
N PRO A 220 23.91 3.10 -2.52
CA PRO A 220 23.24 1.81 -2.35
C PRO A 220 23.36 1.22 -0.94
N ARG A 221 24.51 1.35 -0.30
CA ARG A 221 24.70 0.88 1.08
C ARG A 221 23.78 1.57 2.08
N THR A 222 23.59 2.88 1.93
CA THR A 222 22.71 3.69 2.78
C THR A 222 21.25 3.31 2.55
N ALA A 223 20.85 3.14 1.29
CA ALA A 223 19.50 2.70 0.91
C ALA A 223 19.16 1.32 1.52
N ARG A 224 20.07 0.32 1.39
CA ARG A 224 19.87 -1.01 1.99
C ARG A 224 19.73 -0.97 3.52
N ALA A 225 20.53 -0.14 4.18
CA ALA A 225 20.43 0.01 5.64
C ALA A 225 19.10 0.65 6.07
N ALA A 226 18.62 1.66 5.33
CA ALA A 226 17.32 2.28 5.56
C ALA A 226 16.18 1.27 5.35
N ALA A 227 16.24 0.49 4.28
CA ALA A 227 15.27 -0.55 3.98
C ALA A 227 15.13 -1.60 5.09
N GLY A 228 16.25 -1.99 5.72
CA GLY A 228 16.24 -2.89 6.89
C GLY A 228 15.47 -2.29 8.07
N ILE A 229 15.65 -1.00 8.33
CA ILE A 229 14.92 -0.27 9.39
C ILE A 229 13.44 -0.17 9.06
N ILE A 230 13.09 0.18 7.82
CA ILE A 230 11.71 0.26 7.35
C ILE A 230 11.01 -1.09 7.47
N GLY A 231 11.66 -2.17 7.02
CA GLY A 231 11.14 -3.53 7.12
C GLY A 231 10.83 -3.93 8.57
N ALA A 232 11.77 -3.68 9.50
CA ALA A 232 11.57 -3.95 10.92
C ALA A 232 10.44 -3.09 11.53
N TYR A 233 10.34 -1.82 11.12
CA TYR A 233 9.29 -0.91 11.56
C TYR A 233 7.91 -1.37 11.10
N VAL A 234 7.75 -1.65 9.81
CA VAL A 234 6.50 -2.12 9.22
C VAL A 234 6.09 -3.45 9.84
N GLN A 235 7.02 -4.40 9.99
CA GLN A 235 6.73 -5.71 10.59
C GLN A 235 6.28 -5.60 12.06
N PHE A 236 6.79 -4.63 12.80
CA PHE A 236 6.38 -4.43 14.19
C PHE A 236 4.94 -3.92 14.31
N HIS A 237 4.52 -3.02 13.42
CA HIS A 237 3.21 -2.36 13.51
C HIS A 237 2.09 -3.13 12.78
N LEU A 238 2.42 -3.95 11.78
CA LEU A 238 1.43 -4.75 11.07
C LEU A 238 1.23 -6.11 11.77
N GLU A 239 -0.03 -6.49 12.00
CA GLU A 239 -0.39 -7.78 12.60
C GLU A 239 0.11 -8.98 11.79
N HIS A 240 0.20 -8.80 10.47
CA HIS A 240 0.70 -9.80 9.54
C HIS A 240 1.88 -9.25 8.74
N ALA A 241 2.93 -10.05 8.61
CA ALA A 241 4.07 -9.69 7.78
C ALA A 241 3.64 -9.46 6.32
N VAL A 242 4.15 -8.39 5.71
CA VAL A 242 4.01 -8.16 4.26
C VAL A 242 4.92 -9.14 3.54
N LYS A 243 4.37 -10.27 3.10
CA LYS A 243 5.13 -11.40 2.54
C LYS A 243 5.90 -11.02 1.29
N SER A 244 5.32 -10.15 0.47
CA SER A 244 5.95 -9.68 -0.78
C SER A 244 7.23 -8.87 -0.55
N LEU A 245 7.48 -8.33 0.65
CA LEU A 245 8.74 -7.64 0.98
C LEU A 245 9.97 -8.56 0.86
N GLN A 246 9.80 -9.87 1.07
CA GLN A 246 10.89 -10.84 0.95
C GLN A 246 11.32 -11.09 -0.51
N LEU A 247 10.49 -10.70 -1.47
CA LEU A 247 10.74 -10.88 -2.91
C LEU A 247 11.36 -9.63 -3.56
N VAL A 248 11.43 -8.52 -2.84
CA VAL A 248 11.94 -7.24 -3.38
C VAL A 248 13.45 -7.29 -3.48
N GLU A 249 13.97 -7.16 -4.70
CA GLU A 249 15.40 -6.99 -4.96
C GLU A 249 15.82 -5.58 -4.53
N ARG A 250 16.99 -5.49 -3.90
CA ARG A 250 17.58 -4.24 -3.42
C ARG A 250 19.01 -4.17 -3.90
N ASP A 251 19.24 -3.38 -4.89
CA ASP A 251 20.54 -3.15 -5.53
C ASP A 251 21.49 -2.31 -4.66
#